data_347bca72c9c2abe001e9a415b6769e05
#
_entry.id   347bca72c9c2abe001e9a415b6769e05
#
_cell.length_a   1.000
_cell.length_b   1.000
_cell.length_c   1.000
_cell.angle_alpha   90.00
_cell.angle_beta   90.00
_cell.angle_gamma   90.00
#
_symmetry.space_group_name_H-M   'P 1'
#
loop_
_entity.id
_entity.type
_entity.pdbx_description
1 polymer ?
#
loop_
_entity_poly.entity_id
_entity_poly.type
_entity_poly.pdbx_seq_one_letter_code
_entity_poly.pdbx_strand_id
1 'polypeptide(L)'
;RVLVLNQSYEPLGICVVRRAVVLCYLGKAEIVVSADGLRVHSVNRSFPVPSVLRLSRLVRLKRREVPLTKPNLMRRDNYTCQYCGDRNVHMTLDHVIPRTHGGTDSWDNLVCACDKCNSRKGDKIPREAGMKLRRKPKEPHYFSFVLASLGTPPAEWRPYLFIS
;
A
#
# COMPACT_ATOMS: atom_id res chain seq x y z
N ARG A 1 -4.76 15.25 4.16
CA ARG A 1 -4.35 14.00 4.83
C ARG A 1 -3.01 14.25 5.53
N VAL A 2 -2.76 13.54 6.62
CA VAL A 2 -1.59 13.72 7.47
C VAL A 2 -0.95 12.36 7.72
N LEU A 3 0.36 12.25 7.50
CA LEU A 3 1.14 11.08 7.84
C LEU A 3 1.31 11.02 9.37
N VAL A 4 1.03 9.86 9.95
CA VAL A 4 1.19 9.60 11.37
C VAL A 4 2.39 8.67 11.58
N LEU A 5 3.37 9.15 12.32
CA LEU A 5 4.55 8.40 12.71
C LEU A 5 4.41 7.92 14.16
N ASN A 6 5.04 6.80 14.44
CA ASN A 6 5.27 6.34 15.81
C ASN A 6 6.31 7.23 16.51
N GLN A 7 6.48 7.06 17.80
CA GLN A 7 7.58 7.68 18.55
C GLN A 7 8.96 7.34 17.94
N SER A 8 9.11 6.15 17.38
CA SER A 8 10.31 5.66 16.66
C SER A 8 10.47 6.20 15.23
N TYR A 9 9.63 7.14 14.78
CA TYR A 9 9.56 7.62 13.40
C TYR A 9 9.10 6.59 12.35
N GLU A 10 8.67 5.41 12.78
CA GLU A 10 8.06 4.44 11.87
C GLU A 10 6.67 4.90 11.43
N PRO A 11 6.32 4.79 10.15
CA PRO A 11 5.00 5.16 9.66
C PRO A 11 3.94 4.21 10.19
N LEU A 12 2.94 4.76 10.90
CA LEU A 12 1.82 4.01 11.48
C LEU A 12 0.59 4.00 10.58
N GLY A 13 0.37 5.10 9.86
CA GLY A 13 -0.84 5.26 9.07
C GLY A 13 -1.06 6.70 8.64
N ILE A 14 -2.27 6.96 8.18
CA ILE A 14 -2.69 8.25 7.67
C ILE A 14 -4.01 8.64 8.31
N CYS A 15 -4.14 9.90 8.67
CA CYS A 15 -5.38 10.43 9.21
C CYS A 15 -5.81 11.72 8.49
N VAL A 16 -7.03 12.15 8.78
CA VAL A 16 -7.53 13.45 8.33
C VAL A 16 -6.97 14.58 9.18
N VAL A 17 -6.82 15.79 8.62
CA VAL A 17 -6.28 16.98 9.29
C VAL A 17 -6.96 17.24 10.64
N ARG A 18 -8.29 17.17 10.70
CA ARG A 18 -9.06 17.37 11.94
C ARG A 18 -8.56 16.48 13.07
N ARG A 19 -8.35 15.19 12.80
CA ARG A 19 -7.85 14.23 13.81
C ARG A 19 -6.42 14.56 14.21
N ALA A 20 -5.57 14.94 13.27
CA ALA A 20 -4.20 15.35 13.53
C ALA A 20 -4.11 16.55 14.47
N VAL A 21 -4.90 17.59 14.20
CA VAL A 21 -4.99 18.79 15.05
C VAL A 21 -5.43 18.45 16.48
N VAL A 22 -6.45 17.59 16.61
CA VAL A 22 -6.92 17.14 17.94
C VAL A 22 -5.83 16.38 18.70
N LEU A 23 -5.08 15.51 18.02
CA LEU A 23 -3.96 14.78 18.67
C LEU A 23 -2.88 15.74 19.16
N CYS A 24 -2.51 16.73 18.38
CA CYS A 24 -1.55 17.77 18.78
C CYS A 24 -2.09 18.63 19.94
N TYR A 25 -3.35 19.05 19.87
CA TYR A 25 -3.98 19.84 20.93
C TYR A 25 -4.01 19.10 22.27
N LEU A 26 -4.24 17.79 22.26
CA LEU A 26 -4.24 16.94 23.45
C LEU A 26 -2.83 16.53 23.93
N GLY A 27 -1.75 17.04 23.32
CA GLY A 27 -0.37 16.66 23.66
C GLY A 27 -0.03 15.19 23.34
N LYS A 28 -0.86 14.51 22.55
CA LYS A 28 -0.67 13.10 22.15
C LYS A 28 0.22 12.93 20.91
N ALA A 29 0.46 14.01 20.19
CA ALA A 29 1.35 14.07 19.02
C ALA A 29 1.98 15.45 18.89
N GLU A 30 3.11 15.51 18.22
CA GLU A 30 3.80 16.74 17.80
C GLU A 30 3.83 16.85 16.28
N ILE A 31 3.87 18.07 15.77
CA ILE A 31 4.02 18.34 14.34
C ILE A 31 5.49 18.20 13.97
N VAL A 32 5.81 17.28 13.08
CA VAL A 32 7.16 17.11 12.53
C VAL A 32 7.34 17.96 11.27
N VAL A 33 6.30 17.98 10.40
CA VAL A 33 6.27 18.82 9.20
C VAL A 33 4.89 19.44 9.08
N SER A 34 4.85 20.74 8.85
CA SER A 34 3.63 21.49 8.52
C SER A 34 3.43 21.55 7.02
N ALA A 35 2.19 21.57 6.57
CA ALA A 35 1.88 21.90 5.18
C ALA A 35 2.12 23.42 4.97
N ASP A 36 2.91 23.75 3.95
CA ASP A 36 3.35 25.14 3.70
C ASP A 36 2.17 26.10 3.58
N GLY A 37 2.23 27.19 4.37
CA GLY A 37 1.29 28.30 4.34
C GLY A 37 -0.13 27.99 4.82
N LEU A 38 -0.46 26.73 5.12
CA LEU A 38 -1.81 26.34 5.53
C LEU A 38 -1.97 26.42 7.05
N ARG A 39 -3.05 27.08 7.49
CA ARG A 39 -3.41 27.17 8.91
C ARG A 39 -4.89 26.82 9.13
N VAL A 40 -5.16 26.17 10.24
CA VAL A 40 -6.51 25.95 10.76
C VAL A 40 -6.77 26.99 11.83
N HIS A 41 -7.87 27.69 11.71
CA HIS A 41 -8.30 28.72 12.66
C HIS A 41 -9.39 28.17 13.58
N SER A 42 -9.25 28.43 14.85
CA SER A 42 -10.32 28.34 15.86
C SER A 42 -10.69 29.76 16.30
N VAL A 43 -11.75 29.93 17.07
CA VAL A 43 -12.22 31.25 17.52
C VAL A 43 -11.08 32.12 18.10
N ASN A 44 -10.16 31.52 18.87
CA ASN A 44 -9.09 32.25 19.58
C ASN A 44 -7.69 31.76 19.26
N ARG A 45 -7.50 30.81 18.35
CA ARG A 45 -6.19 30.22 18.05
C ARG A 45 -6.04 29.84 16.59
N SER A 46 -4.82 29.96 16.09
CA SER A 46 -4.43 29.51 14.77
C SER A 46 -3.33 28.46 14.88
N PHE A 47 -3.54 27.31 14.24
CA PHE A 47 -2.59 26.20 14.22
C PHE A 47 -2.09 25.93 12.81
N PRO A 48 -0.80 25.62 12.62
CA PRO A 48 -0.32 25.16 11.32
C PRO A 48 -1.00 23.82 10.99
N VAL A 49 -1.35 23.62 9.72
CA VAL A 49 -1.88 22.35 9.26
C VAL A 49 -0.74 21.33 9.26
N PRO A 50 -0.82 20.23 10.04
CA PRO A 50 0.21 19.22 10.00
C PRO A 50 0.16 18.45 8.67
N SER A 51 1.31 18.20 8.07
CA SER A 51 1.51 17.23 6.99
C SER A 51 2.05 15.90 7.54
N VAL A 52 2.98 15.99 8.49
CA VAL A 52 3.53 14.84 9.20
C VAL A 52 3.45 15.09 10.70
N LEU A 53 2.94 14.14 11.46
CA LEU A 53 2.93 14.17 12.91
C LEU A 53 3.57 12.91 13.50
N ARG A 54 4.16 13.06 14.69
CA ARG A 54 4.75 11.97 15.48
C ARG A 54 3.97 11.80 16.77
N LEU A 55 3.63 10.58 17.12
CA LEU A 55 2.99 10.27 18.40
C LEU A 55 3.98 10.45 19.55
N SER A 56 3.51 11.02 20.67
CA SER A 56 4.30 11.22 21.89
C SER A 56 4.61 9.92 22.63
N ARG A 57 3.89 8.83 22.32
CA ARG A 57 4.07 7.52 22.93
C ARG A 57 4.26 6.44 21.87
N LEU A 58 5.07 5.43 22.21
CA LEU A 58 5.25 4.27 21.37
C LEU A 58 3.96 3.44 21.31
N VAL A 59 3.44 3.27 20.10
CA VAL A 59 2.27 2.42 19.83
C VAL A 59 2.76 1.11 19.21
N ARG A 60 2.52 0.01 19.90
CA ARG A 60 2.75 -1.32 19.34
C ARG A 60 1.55 -1.69 18.48
N LEU A 61 1.70 -1.59 17.16
CA LEU A 61 0.68 -2.09 16.24
C LEU A 61 0.80 -3.61 16.12
N LYS A 62 -0.33 -4.30 16.22
CA LYS A 62 -0.41 -5.66 15.69
C LYS A 62 -0.13 -5.60 14.18
N ARG A 63 0.67 -6.55 13.68
CA ARG A 63 0.92 -6.65 12.24
C ARG A 63 -0.41 -6.69 11.51
N ARG A 64 -0.65 -5.70 10.66
CA ARG A 64 -1.84 -5.67 9.81
C ARG A 64 -1.49 -6.36 8.50
N GLU A 65 -2.28 -7.36 8.17
CA GLU A 65 -2.17 -8.08 6.90
C GLU A 65 -3.15 -7.47 5.89
N VAL A 66 -2.76 -7.49 4.63
CA VAL A 66 -3.68 -7.13 3.54
C VAL A 66 -4.54 -8.37 3.25
N PRO A 67 -5.89 -8.28 3.32
CA PRO A 67 -6.73 -9.43 2.97
C PRO A 67 -6.48 -9.90 1.54
N LEU A 68 -6.35 -11.20 1.34
CA LEU A 68 -6.19 -11.81 0.03
C LEU A 68 -7.53 -11.78 -0.72
N THR A 69 -7.73 -10.77 -1.54
CA THR A 69 -8.94 -10.58 -2.36
C THR A 69 -8.57 -10.24 -3.80
N LYS A 70 -9.47 -10.55 -4.75
CA LYS A 70 -9.25 -10.21 -6.17
C LYS A 70 -8.91 -8.72 -6.36
N PRO A 71 -9.64 -7.74 -5.80
CA PRO A 71 -9.29 -6.33 -5.94
C PRO A 71 -7.90 -6.00 -5.38
N ASN A 72 -7.51 -6.60 -4.26
CA ASN A 72 -6.21 -6.34 -3.64
C ASN A 72 -5.07 -6.94 -4.45
N LEU A 73 -5.26 -8.13 -5.03
CA LEU A 73 -4.30 -8.74 -5.97
C LEU A 73 -4.11 -7.89 -7.22
N MET A 74 -5.22 -7.44 -7.83
CA MET A 74 -5.17 -6.54 -8.98
C MET A 74 -4.41 -5.25 -8.66
N ARG A 75 -4.66 -4.67 -7.49
CA ARG A 75 -3.97 -3.46 -7.03
C ARG A 75 -2.48 -3.70 -6.78
N ARG A 76 -2.10 -4.81 -6.11
CA ARG A 76 -0.70 -5.18 -5.90
C ARG A 76 0.08 -5.23 -7.22
N ASP A 77 -0.53 -5.82 -8.25
CA ASP A 77 0.07 -5.99 -9.57
C ASP A 77 -0.16 -4.78 -10.49
N ASN A 78 -0.74 -3.69 -9.94
CA ASN A 78 -1.03 -2.46 -10.66
C ASN A 78 -1.86 -2.70 -11.94
N TYR A 79 -2.87 -3.60 -11.84
CA TYR A 79 -3.73 -4.01 -12.95
C TYR A 79 -2.94 -4.39 -14.21
N THR A 80 -1.80 -5.06 -14.04
CA THR A 80 -0.86 -5.40 -15.10
C THR A 80 -0.69 -6.89 -15.17
N CYS A 81 -0.81 -7.47 -16.36
CA CYS A 81 -0.51 -8.87 -16.57
C CYS A 81 0.92 -9.21 -16.18
N GLN A 82 1.12 -10.12 -15.24
CA GLN A 82 2.44 -10.47 -14.73
C GLN A 82 3.26 -11.33 -15.69
N TYR A 83 2.68 -11.74 -16.83
CA TYR A 83 3.36 -12.46 -17.89
C TYR A 83 3.77 -11.54 -19.05
N CYS A 84 2.83 -10.89 -19.73
CA CYS A 84 3.12 -10.05 -20.89
C CYS A 84 3.30 -8.56 -20.58
N GLY A 85 2.83 -8.08 -19.44
CA GLY A 85 2.92 -6.68 -19.06
C GLY A 85 1.80 -5.79 -19.58
N ASP A 86 0.82 -6.34 -20.27
CA ASP A 86 -0.33 -5.57 -20.77
C ASP A 86 -1.22 -5.08 -19.61
N ARG A 87 -1.84 -3.90 -19.81
CA ARG A 87 -2.73 -3.23 -18.84
C ARG A 87 -4.11 -2.92 -19.40
N ASN A 88 -4.24 -2.92 -20.72
CA ASN A 88 -5.43 -2.43 -21.42
C ASN A 88 -6.34 -3.56 -21.88
N VAL A 89 -6.33 -4.68 -21.17
CA VAL A 89 -7.11 -5.88 -21.50
C VAL A 89 -7.82 -6.39 -20.25
N HIS A 90 -8.83 -7.22 -20.45
CA HIS A 90 -9.50 -7.87 -19.33
C HIS A 90 -8.50 -8.69 -18.49
N MET A 91 -8.55 -8.49 -17.18
CA MET A 91 -7.65 -9.13 -16.22
C MET A 91 -8.39 -10.15 -15.38
N THR A 92 -7.76 -11.29 -15.24
CA THR A 92 -8.15 -12.39 -14.37
C THR A 92 -7.07 -12.69 -13.34
N LEU A 93 -7.31 -13.63 -12.45
CA LEU A 93 -6.31 -14.17 -11.54
C LEU A 93 -5.83 -15.52 -12.06
N ASP A 94 -4.54 -15.75 -11.94
CA ASP A 94 -3.90 -17.01 -12.28
C ASP A 94 -3.09 -17.54 -11.11
N HIS A 95 -3.12 -18.85 -10.92
CA HIS A 95 -2.25 -19.57 -9.99
C HIS A 95 -0.92 -19.87 -10.67
N VAL A 96 0.16 -19.30 -10.18
CA VAL A 96 1.52 -19.56 -10.72
C VAL A 96 1.81 -21.07 -10.72
N ILE A 97 1.59 -21.71 -9.58
CA ILE A 97 1.54 -23.17 -9.45
C ILE A 97 0.06 -23.55 -9.47
N PRO A 98 -0.42 -24.29 -10.49
CA PRO A 98 -1.82 -24.69 -10.58
C PRO A 98 -2.29 -25.48 -9.36
N ARG A 99 -3.58 -25.39 -9.05
CA ARG A 99 -4.16 -26.20 -7.95
C ARG A 99 -3.99 -27.70 -8.17
N THR A 100 -3.99 -28.14 -9.40
CA THR A 100 -3.72 -29.54 -9.80
C THR A 100 -2.30 -30.00 -9.45
N HIS A 101 -1.37 -29.04 -9.29
CA HIS A 101 0.01 -29.27 -8.86
C HIS A 101 0.27 -28.85 -7.38
N GLY A 102 -0.80 -28.77 -6.58
CA GLY A 102 -0.71 -28.41 -5.16
C GLY A 102 -0.60 -26.91 -4.88
N GLY A 103 -0.83 -26.05 -5.86
CA GLY A 103 -0.85 -24.60 -5.65
C GLY A 103 -2.01 -24.16 -4.77
N THR A 104 -1.75 -23.25 -3.86
CA THR A 104 -2.73 -22.72 -2.88
C THR A 104 -3.11 -21.27 -3.20
N ASP A 105 -4.23 -20.84 -2.63
CA ASP A 105 -4.64 -19.43 -2.65
C ASP A 105 -3.77 -18.64 -1.68
N SER A 106 -2.70 -18.05 -2.18
CA SER A 106 -1.76 -17.27 -1.37
C SER A 106 -1.21 -16.08 -2.16
N TRP A 107 -0.70 -15.11 -1.42
CA TRP A 107 -0.02 -13.94 -2.00
C TRP A 107 1.18 -14.31 -2.87
N ASP A 108 1.85 -15.42 -2.56
CA ASP A 108 3.04 -15.91 -3.27
C ASP A 108 2.70 -16.76 -4.49
N ASN A 109 1.44 -17.16 -4.65
CA ASN A 109 1.00 -18.02 -5.74
C ASN A 109 -0.02 -17.41 -6.70
N LEU A 110 -0.72 -16.34 -6.31
CA LEU A 110 -1.71 -15.69 -7.17
C LEU A 110 -1.13 -14.44 -7.83
N VAL A 111 -1.40 -14.29 -9.14
CA VAL A 111 -0.97 -13.13 -9.92
C VAL A 111 -2.09 -12.62 -10.83
N CYS A 112 -1.98 -11.32 -11.19
CA CYS A 112 -2.81 -10.74 -12.23
C CYS A 112 -2.34 -11.23 -13.61
N ALA A 113 -3.24 -11.77 -14.40
CA ALA A 113 -2.98 -12.24 -15.77
C ALA A 113 -4.08 -11.79 -16.73
N CYS A 114 -3.74 -11.49 -17.97
CA CYS A 114 -4.75 -11.31 -19.01
C CYS A 114 -5.30 -12.67 -19.46
N ASP A 115 -6.51 -12.68 -20.02
CA ASP A 115 -7.16 -13.91 -20.45
C ASP A 115 -6.29 -14.72 -21.43
N LYS A 116 -5.61 -14.06 -22.37
CA LYS A 116 -4.71 -14.71 -23.34
C LYS A 116 -3.56 -15.46 -22.65
N CYS A 117 -2.88 -14.81 -21.71
CA CYS A 117 -1.77 -15.42 -20.98
C CYS A 117 -2.26 -16.52 -20.04
N ASN A 118 -3.38 -16.31 -19.37
CA ASN A 118 -3.98 -17.30 -18.48
C ASN A 118 -4.40 -18.56 -19.24
N SER A 119 -5.10 -18.42 -20.36
CA SER A 119 -5.49 -19.55 -21.23
C SER A 119 -4.28 -20.26 -21.83
N ARG A 120 -3.25 -19.51 -22.29
CA ARG A 120 -2.01 -20.10 -22.81
C ARG A 120 -1.27 -20.91 -21.75
N LYS A 121 -1.25 -20.45 -20.52
CA LYS A 121 -0.60 -21.15 -19.41
C LYS A 121 -1.37 -22.42 -19.04
N GLY A 122 -2.71 -22.31 -18.93
CA GLY A 122 -3.57 -23.41 -18.49
C GLY A 122 -3.08 -24.02 -17.18
N ASP A 123 -3.12 -25.34 -17.08
CA ASP A 123 -2.72 -26.10 -15.90
C ASP A 123 -1.22 -26.40 -15.82
N LYS A 124 -0.40 -25.65 -16.54
CA LYS A 124 1.07 -25.78 -16.52
C LYS A 124 1.70 -24.76 -15.57
N ILE A 125 2.86 -25.09 -15.02
CA ILE A 125 3.68 -24.06 -14.38
C ILE A 125 4.29 -23.14 -15.45
N PRO A 126 4.66 -21.88 -15.14
CA PRO A 126 5.14 -20.92 -16.14
C PRO A 126 6.29 -21.44 -16.99
N ARG A 127 7.23 -22.19 -16.39
CA ARG A 127 8.36 -22.77 -17.10
C ARG A 127 7.93 -23.76 -18.19
N GLU A 128 6.98 -24.62 -17.88
CA GLU A 128 6.45 -25.62 -18.82
C GLU A 128 5.63 -24.96 -19.95
N ALA A 129 4.97 -23.84 -19.65
CA ALA A 129 4.24 -23.04 -20.64
C ALA A 129 5.17 -22.14 -21.49
N GLY A 130 6.48 -22.18 -21.28
CA GLY A 130 7.43 -21.27 -21.92
C GLY A 130 7.21 -19.81 -21.54
N MET A 131 6.74 -19.56 -20.30
CA MET A 131 6.38 -18.23 -19.80
C MET A 131 7.24 -17.86 -18.60
N LYS A 132 7.44 -16.56 -18.40
CA LYS A 132 8.21 -16.02 -17.28
C LYS A 132 7.40 -14.94 -16.56
N LEU A 133 7.43 -14.97 -15.24
CA LEU A 133 6.87 -13.88 -14.45
C LEU A 133 7.75 -12.64 -14.51
N ARG A 134 7.13 -11.48 -14.63
CA ARG A 134 7.82 -10.18 -14.55
C ARG A 134 8.37 -9.90 -13.15
N ARG A 135 7.63 -10.34 -12.14
CA ARG A 135 8.03 -10.24 -10.72
C ARG A 135 7.61 -11.50 -9.99
N LYS A 136 8.41 -11.93 -9.03
CA LYS A 136 8.00 -12.95 -8.08
C LYS A 136 6.89 -12.38 -7.20
N PRO A 137 5.70 -13.00 -7.14
CA PRO A 137 4.62 -12.54 -6.28
C PRO A 137 5.05 -12.64 -4.81
N LYS A 138 4.63 -11.64 -4.02
CA LYS A 138 4.86 -11.58 -2.58
C LYS A 138 3.67 -10.89 -1.91
N GLU A 139 3.49 -11.16 -0.62
CA GLU A 139 2.57 -10.41 0.20
C GLU A 139 2.98 -8.93 0.26
N PRO A 140 2.07 -7.99 -0.04
CA PRO A 140 2.38 -6.58 0.06
C PRO A 140 2.48 -6.14 1.52
N HIS A 141 3.43 -5.27 1.82
CA HIS A 141 3.48 -4.63 3.12
C HIS A 141 2.24 -3.73 3.29
N TYR A 142 1.50 -3.88 4.38
CA TYR A 142 0.22 -3.20 4.60
C TYR A 142 0.30 -1.68 4.36
N PHE A 143 1.29 -1.02 4.96
CA PHE A 143 1.42 0.44 4.85
C PHE A 143 1.74 0.88 3.41
N SER A 144 2.66 0.21 2.73
CA SER A 144 2.98 0.49 1.32
C SER A 144 1.77 0.26 0.41
N PHE A 145 0.98 -0.76 0.70
CA PHE A 145 -0.26 -1.05 -0.02
C PHE A 145 -1.32 0.05 0.16
N VAL A 146 -1.46 0.57 1.38
CA VAL A 146 -2.37 1.69 1.68
C VAL A 146 -1.87 2.97 0.99
N LEU A 147 -0.57 3.27 1.05
CA LEU A 147 0.01 4.43 0.35
C LEU A 147 -0.23 4.39 -1.15
N ALA A 148 0.02 3.26 -1.79
CA ALA A 148 -0.21 3.09 -3.23
C ALA A 148 -1.68 3.35 -3.63
N SER A 149 -2.63 3.16 -2.70
CA SER A 149 -4.05 3.45 -2.92
C SER A 149 -4.41 4.94 -2.85
N LEU A 150 -3.52 5.78 -2.35
CA LEU A 150 -3.76 7.22 -2.17
C LEU A 150 -3.22 8.08 -3.31
N GLY A 151 -2.54 7.47 -4.27
CA GLY A 151 -1.81 8.17 -5.32
C GLY A 151 -0.41 8.60 -4.88
N THR A 152 0.16 9.60 -5.54
CA THR A 152 1.49 10.12 -5.21
C THR A 152 1.46 10.79 -3.83
N PRO A 153 2.25 10.32 -2.85
CA PRO A 153 2.31 10.97 -1.55
C PRO A 153 2.98 12.34 -1.66
N PRO A 154 2.62 13.29 -0.79
CA PRO A 154 3.29 14.59 -0.70
C PRO A 154 4.81 14.42 -0.58
N ALA A 155 5.57 15.35 -1.18
CA ALA A 155 7.03 15.28 -1.22
C ALA A 155 7.64 15.23 0.19
N GLU A 156 7.07 15.97 1.12
CA GLU A 156 7.49 16.05 2.52
C GLU A 156 7.30 14.75 3.32
N TRP A 157 6.53 13.78 2.79
CA TRP A 157 6.38 12.46 3.43
C TRP A 157 7.52 11.49 3.07
N ARG A 158 8.20 11.72 1.92
CA ARG A 158 9.22 10.80 1.38
C ARG A 158 10.30 10.38 2.39
N PRO A 159 10.88 11.30 3.21
CA PRO A 159 11.92 10.90 4.17
C PRO A 159 11.46 9.86 5.19
N TYR A 160 10.15 9.78 5.45
CA TYR A 160 9.56 8.90 6.46
C TYR A 160 8.98 7.61 5.89
N LEU A 161 8.94 7.47 4.56
CA LEU A 161 8.29 6.34 3.91
C LEU A 161 9.25 5.20 3.57
N PHE A 162 10.56 5.42 3.74
CA PHE A 162 11.61 4.48 3.36
C PHE A 162 11.44 3.94 1.91
N ILE A 163 10.90 4.77 1.02
CA ILE A 163 10.71 4.48 -0.39
C ILE A 163 11.95 5.03 -1.11
N SER A 164 12.81 4.13 -1.53
CA SER A 164 13.90 4.42 -2.47
C SER A 164 13.39 4.52 -3.91
#